data_9bd5a40d04cfe92fe7f981403aae8391
#
_entry.id   9bd5a40d04cfe92fe7f981403aae8391
#
_cell.length_a   1.000
_cell.length_b   1.000
_cell.length_c   1.000
_cell.angle_alpha   90.00
_cell.angle_beta   90.00
_cell.angle_gamma   90.00
#
_symmetry.space_group_name_H-M   'P 1'
#
loop_
_entity.id
_entity.type
_entity.pdbx_description
1 polymer ?
#
loop_
_entity_poly.entity_id
_entity_poly.type
_entity_poly.pdbx_seq_one_letter_code
_entity_poly.pdbx_strand_id
1 'polypeptide(L)'
;SHPTPAGSYKILGKVKDYKSNLYGKIVDAAGTVVVSDADSRKDAIPEGGSFQGARMPYWMRLTNDGIGMHVGYVPGRPASHGCIRLRAQTAGTLFGIIKTGTPVVIAQAAPALAVAKP
;
A
#
# COMPACT_ATOMS: atom_id res chain seq x y z
N SER A 1 3.59 11.24 -5.72
CA SER A 1 3.78 9.92 -5.14
C SER A 1 5.11 9.85 -4.40
N HIS A 2 5.15 8.98 -3.44
CA HIS A 2 6.32 8.83 -2.60
C HIS A 2 6.79 7.40 -2.64
N PRO A 3 8.01 7.11 -3.09
CA PRO A 3 8.55 5.76 -2.98
C PRO A 3 8.71 5.37 -1.52
N THR A 4 8.65 4.08 -1.25
CA THR A 4 8.90 3.59 0.09
C THR A 4 10.34 3.89 0.48
N PRO A 5 10.60 4.54 1.60
CA PRO A 5 11.98 4.83 1.99
C PRO A 5 12.75 3.55 2.26
N ALA A 6 14.02 3.52 1.84
CA ALA A 6 14.91 2.43 2.18
C ALA A 6 15.15 2.43 3.68
N GLY A 7 15.39 1.26 4.24
CA GLY A 7 15.67 1.15 5.66
C GLY A 7 15.24 -0.18 6.23
N SER A 8 15.33 -0.28 7.54
CA SER A 8 14.95 -1.47 8.28
C SER A 8 13.63 -1.24 8.98
N TYR A 9 12.73 -2.19 8.81
CA TYR A 9 11.38 -2.14 9.36
C TYR A 9 11.08 -3.46 10.05
N LYS A 10 9.96 -3.49 10.74
CA LYS A 10 9.41 -4.73 11.28
C LYS A 10 7.95 -4.80 10.93
N ILE A 11 7.43 -6.01 10.76
CA ILE A 11 6.00 -6.19 10.55
C ILE A 11 5.29 -5.79 11.83
N LEU A 12 4.46 -4.76 11.75
CA LEU A 12 3.70 -4.27 12.90
C LEU A 12 2.37 -4.99 13.05
N GLY A 13 1.87 -5.56 11.96
CA GLY A 13 0.63 -6.31 11.97
C GLY A 13 0.29 -6.72 10.57
N LYS A 14 -0.68 -7.64 10.44
CA LYS A 14 -1.15 -8.06 9.13
C LYS A 14 -2.64 -8.33 9.18
N VAL A 15 -3.33 -8.00 8.08
CA VAL A 15 -4.78 -8.16 7.96
C VAL A 15 -5.07 -8.67 6.55
N LYS A 16 -5.76 -9.82 6.46
CA LYS A 16 -5.99 -10.45 5.16
C LYS A 16 -6.88 -9.60 4.25
N ASP A 17 -7.94 -9.03 4.78
CA ASP A 17 -8.93 -8.28 4.00
C ASP A 17 -8.96 -6.82 4.47
N TYR A 18 -7.85 -6.14 4.33
CA TYR A 18 -7.72 -4.78 4.83
C TYR A 18 -8.27 -3.76 3.84
N LYS A 19 -8.88 -2.70 4.37
CA LYS A 19 -9.23 -1.50 3.61
C LYS A 19 -8.56 -0.31 4.27
N SER A 20 -7.92 0.52 3.46
CA SER A 20 -7.25 1.70 3.97
C SER A 20 -8.26 2.70 4.50
N ASN A 21 -7.97 3.33 5.62
CA ASN A 21 -8.73 4.49 6.09
C ASN A 21 -8.05 5.81 5.72
N LEU A 22 -6.91 5.74 5.06
CA LEU A 22 -6.17 6.93 4.62
C LEU A 22 -6.29 7.15 3.13
N TYR A 23 -6.22 6.09 2.33
CA TYR A 23 -6.15 6.18 0.87
C TYR A 23 -7.31 5.46 0.24
N GLY A 24 -7.84 6.04 -0.82
CA GLY A 24 -8.97 5.45 -1.50
C GLY A 24 -9.53 6.40 -2.54
N LYS A 25 -10.83 6.45 -2.61
CA LYS A 25 -11.53 7.37 -3.51
C LYS A 25 -12.66 8.05 -2.77
N ILE A 26 -13.06 9.20 -3.29
CA ILE A 26 -14.21 9.93 -2.76
C ILE A 26 -15.29 9.96 -3.85
N VAL A 27 -16.50 9.61 -3.47
CA VAL A 27 -17.65 9.66 -4.35
C VAL A 27 -18.63 10.72 -3.84
N ASP A 28 -19.42 11.27 -4.76
CA ASP A 28 -20.47 12.21 -4.40
C ASP A 28 -21.77 11.47 -4.02
N ALA A 29 -22.83 12.23 -3.77
CA ALA A 29 -24.11 11.65 -3.35
C ALA A 29 -24.71 10.73 -4.41
N ALA A 30 -24.34 10.90 -5.68
CA ALA A 30 -24.83 10.06 -6.76
C ALA A 30 -23.93 8.83 -6.98
N GLY A 31 -22.85 8.68 -6.23
CA GLY A 31 -21.93 7.58 -6.40
C GLY A 31 -20.85 7.81 -7.43
N THR A 32 -20.77 9.02 -7.99
CA THR A 32 -19.75 9.35 -8.97
C THR A 32 -18.43 9.64 -8.28
N VAL A 33 -17.33 9.06 -8.80
CA VAL A 33 -16.01 9.30 -8.24
C VAL A 33 -15.59 10.73 -8.56
N VAL A 34 -15.37 11.53 -7.52
CA VAL A 34 -14.91 12.91 -7.67
C VAL A 34 -13.43 13.08 -7.37
N VAL A 35 -12.85 12.17 -6.57
CA VAL A 35 -11.41 12.11 -6.34
C VAL A 35 -11.02 10.66 -6.42
N SER A 36 -10.21 10.30 -7.41
CA SER A 36 -9.86 8.89 -7.64
C SER A 36 -8.63 8.45 -6.83
N ASP A 37 -7.79 9.38 -6.43
CA ASP A 37 -6.59 9.09 -5.64
C ASP A 37 -6.66 9.97 -4.40
N ALA A 38 -7.58 9.63 -3.50
CA ALA A 38 -7.90 10.47 -2.36
C ALA A 38 -7.07 10.11 -1.14
N ASP A 39 -6.75 11.13 -0.36
CA ASP A 39 -6.15 11.02 0.95
C ASP A 39 -7.16 11.61 1.94
N SER A 40 -7.70 10.77 2.81
CA SER A 40 -8.76 11.18 3.74
C SER A 40 -8.33 12.30 4.68
N ARG A 41 -7.02 12.52 4.83
CA ARG A 41 -6.49 13.59 5.68
C ARG A 41 -6.48 14.93 4.99
N LYS A 42 -6.56 14.97 3.65
CA LYS A 42 -6.40 16.19 2.85
C LYS A 42 -7.66 16.53 2.06
N ASP A 43 -8.34 15.53 1.53
CA ASP A 43 -9.39 15.75 0.54
C ASP A 43 -10.75 15.80 1.22
N ALA A 44 -11.51 16.84 0.91
CA ALA A 44 -12.82 17.02 1.49
C ALA A 44 -13.83 16.09 0.85
N ILE A 45 -14.81 15.67 1.64
CA ILE A 45 -15.92 14.85 1.16
C ILE A 45 -17.09 15.78 0.87
N PRO A 46 -17.65 15.77 -0.36
CA PRO A 46 -18.80 16.61 -0.67
C PRO A 46 -20.01 16.18 0.14
N GLU A 47 -20.95 17.09 0.30
CA GLU A 47 -22.17 16.80 1.05
C GLU A 47 -22.90 15.62 0.43
N GLY A 48 -23.27 14.64 1.27
CA GLY A 48 -23.93 13.42 0.81
C GLY A 48 -22.98 12.40 0.21
N GLY A 49 -21.68 12.72 0.08
CA GLY A 49 -20.70 11.80 -0.44
C GLY A 49 -20.05 10.96 0.64
N SER A 50 -19.06 10.19 0.23
CA SER A 50 -18.35 9.33 1.17
C SER A 50 -16.93 9.02 0.68
N PHE A 51 -16.09 8.69 1.64
CA PHE A 51 -14.75 8.15 1.36
C PHE A 51 -14.84 6.63 1.31
N GLN A 52 -14.26 6.05 0.26
CA GLN A 52 -14.21 4.60 0.10
C GLN A 52 -12.76 4.18 0.13
N GLY A 53 -12.36 3.49 1.18
CA GLY A 53 -10.98 3.04 1.35
C GLY A 53 -10.56 2.03 0.31
N ALA A 54 -9.33 2.15 -0.15
CA ALA A 54 -8.77 1.21 -1.11
C ALA A 54 -8.62 -0.16 -0.47
N ARG A 55 -8.97 -1.20 -1.23
CA ARG A 55 -8.77 -2.57 -0.77
C ARG A 55 -7.28 -2.90 -0.88
N MET A 56 -6.76 -3.44 0.20
CA MET A 56 -5.35 -3.81 0.30
C MET A 56 -5.25 -5.23 0.83
N PRO A 57 -5.55 -6.25 -0.01
CA PRO A 57 -5.53 -7.64 0.43
C PRO A 57 -4.13 -8.05 0.88
N TYR A 58 -4.08 -8.90 1.88
CA TYR A 58 -2.83 -9.36 2.49
C TYR A 58 -1.96 -8.19 2.96
N TRP A 59 -2.61 -7.27 3.70
CA TRP A 59 -1.93 -6.09 4.24
C TRP A 59 -0.90 -6.50 5.29
N MET A 60 0.31 -6.01 5.12
CA MET A 60 1.41 -6.23 6.05
C MET A 60 2.00 -4.87 6.38
N ARG A 61 1.68 -4.36 7.57
CA ARG A 61 2.02 -2.99 7.97
C ARG A 61 3.49 -2.89 8.38
N LEU A 62 4.16 -1.86 7.91
CA LEU A 62 5.57 -1.59 8.23
C LEU A 62 5.73 -0.37 9.12
N THR A 63 4.87 0.63 9.00
CA THR A 63 4.98 1.86 9.79
C THR A 63 3.63 2.24 10.37
N ASN A 64 3.67 3.10 11.41
CA ASN A 64 2.45 3.58 12.04
C ASN A 64 1.71 4.59 11.21
N ASP A 65 2.38 5.22 10.24
CA ASP A 65 1.75 6.21 9.37
C ASP A 65 1.21 5.63 8.08
N GLY A 66 1.13 4.30 7.97
CA GLY A 66 0.37 3.69 6.90
C GLY A 66 1.16 3.09 5.76
N ILE A 67 2.48 2.98 5.89
CA ILE A 67 3.27 2.29 4.86
C ILE A 67 3.27 0.79 5.13
N GLY A 68 3.07 0.01 4.08
CA GLY A 68 3.08 -1.43 4.20
C GLY A 68 3.10 -2.11 2.84
N MET A 69 2.95 -3.42 2.85
CA MET A 69 2.92 -4.25 1.66
C MET A 69 1.52 -4.85 1.50
N HIS A 70 1.08 -4.98 0.26
CA HIS A 70 -0.23 -5.60 -0.02
C HIS A 70 -0.32 -6.01 -1.49
N VAL A 71 -1.35 -6.77 -1.82
CA VAL A 71 -1.63 -7.12 -3.21
C VAL A 71 -2.06 -5.87 -3.98
N GLY A 72 -1.53 -5.72 -5.16
CA GLY A 72 -1.94 -4.63 -6.04
C GLY A 72 -1.24 -4.69 -7.36
N TYR A 73 -1.65 -3.82 -8.28
CA TYR A 73 -0.98 -3.71 -9.56
C TYR A 73 0.47 -3.26 -9.32
N VAL A 74 1.39 -3.95 -9.97
CA VAL A 74 2.82 -3.66 -9.82
C VAL A 74 3.30 -2.92 -11.06
N PRO A 75 3.28 -1.57 -11.04
CA PRO A 75 3.80 -0.80 -12.16
C PRO A 75 5.32 -0.88 -12.19
N GLY A 76 5.91 -0.58 -13.35
CA GLY A 76 7.36 -0.55 -13.47
C GLY A 76 8.00 0.70 -12.87
N ARG A 77 7.27 1.44 -12.05
CA ARG A 77 7.73 2.70 -11.45
C ARG A 77 7.12 2.83 -10.05
N PRO A 78 7.64 3.74 -9.22
CA PRO A 78 7.10 3.91 -7.88
C PRO A 78 5.61 4.24 -7.91
N ALA A 79 4.87 3.63 -6.99
CA ALA A 79 3.46 3.91 -6.81
C ALA A 79 3.29 5.05 -5.82
N SER A 80 2.09 5.62 -5.77
CA SER A 80 1.78 6.70 -4.83
C SER A 80 1.72 6.18 -3.40
N HIS A 81 1.91 7.08 -2.45
CA HIS A 81 1.70 6.88 -1.01
C HIS A 81 2.70 5.95 -0.34
N GLY A 82 3.76 5.54 -1.01
CA GLY A 82 4.84 4.78 -0.38
C GLY A 82 4.57 3.32 -0.06
N CYS A 83 3.39 2.81 -0.37
CA CYS A 83 3.10 1.40 -0.12
C CYS A 83 3.72 0.52 -1.19
N ILE A 84 4.12 -0.67 -0.80
CA ILE A 84 4.70 -1.66 -1.69
C ILE A 84 3.61 -2.56 -2.20
N ARG A 85 3.46 -2.62 -3.52
CA ARG A 85 2.47 -3.49 -4.16
C ARG A 85 3.11 -4.78 -4.59
N LEU A 86 2.47 -5.88 -4.24
CA LEU A 86 2.97 -7.21 -4.53
C LEU A 86 1.97 -7.94 -5.40
N ARG A 87 2.47 -8.87 -6.21
CA ARG A 87 1.59 -9.78 -6.93
C ARG A 87 0.90 -10.69 -5.93
N ALA A 88 -0.30 -11.15 -6.27
CA ALA A 88 -1.13 -11.91 -5.34
C ALA A 88 -0.42 -13.14 -4.80
N GLN A 89 0.28 -13.88 -5.65
CA GLN A 89 0.99 -15.08 -5.22
C GLN A 89 2.09 -14.76 -4.23
N THR A 90 2.88 -13.72 -4.51
CA THR A 90 3.96 -13.29 -3.61
C THR A 90 3.40 -12.82 -2.28
N ALA A 91 2.36 -12.00 -2.31
CA ALA A 91 1.77 -11.48 -1.09
C ALA A 91 1.18 -12.59 -0.23
N GLY A 92 0.50 -13.54 -0.86
CA GLY A 92 -0.08 -14.67 -0.13
C GLY A 92 0.98 -15.54 0.52
N THR A 93 2.07 -15.80 -0.20
CA THR A 93 3.17 -16.59 0.36
C THR A 93 3.82 -15.87 1.54
N LEU A 94 4.13 -14.59 1.38
CA LEU A 94 4.72 -13.81 2.47
C LEU A 94 3.79 -13.71 3.66
N PHE A 95 2.52 -13.45 3.41
CA PHE A 95 1.52 -13.31 4.47
C PHE A 95 1.45 -14.58 5.33
N GLY A 96 1.63 -15.74 4.70
CA GLY A 96 1.58 -17.01 5.41
C GLY A 96 2.80 -17.29 6.29
N ILE A 97 3.94 -16.72 5.97
CA ILE A 97 5.19 -17.05 6.68
C ILE A 97 5.66 -15.95 7.63
N ILE A 98 5.22 -14.70 7.44
CA ILE A 98 5.63 -13.62 8.33
C ILE A 98 4.69 -13.51 9.52
N LYS A 99 5.18 -12.85 10.55
CA LYS A 99 4.38 -12.54 11.74
C LYS A 99 4.82 -11.19 12.28
N THR A 100 4.04 -10.67 13.23
CA THR A 100 4.39 -9.41 13.90
C THR A 100 5.78 -9.51 14.47
N GLY A 101 6.60 -8.51 14.18
CA GLY A 101 8.00 -8.48 14.60
C GLY A 101 8.98 -9.01 13.57
N THR A 102 8.51 -9.66 12.50
CA THR A 102 9.42 -10.14 11.44
C THR A 102 10.18 -8.95 10.84
N PRO A 103 11.50 -9.01 10.77
CA PRO A 103 12.28 -7.92 10.19
C PRO A 103 12.06 -7.82 8.68
N VAL A 104 12.00 -6.59 8.18
CA VAL A 104 11.89 -6.32 6.75
C VAL A 104 12.94 -5.26 6.40
N VAL A 105 13.77 -5.55 5.42
CA VAL A 105 14.75 -4.58 4.95
C VAL A 105 14.34 -4.15 3.55
N ILE A 106 14.19 -2.85 3.37
CA ILE A 106 13.92 -2.27 2.07
C ILE A 106 15.20 -1.65 1.58
N ALA A 107 15.78 -2.25 0.56
CA ALA A 107 17.00 -1.77 -0.03
C ALA A 107 16.69 -0.74 -1.09
N GLN A 108 17.62 0.19 -1.29
CA GLN A 108 17.51 1.10 -2.41
C GLN A 108 17.58 0.30 -3.70
N ALA A 109 16.73 0.69 -4.68
CA ALA A 109 16.68 -0.01 -5.93
C ALA A 109 18.06 0.00 -6.61
N ALA A 110 18.52 -1.19 -7.02
CA ALA A 110 19.77 -1.31 -7.74
C ALA A 110 19.58 -0.86 -9.19
N PRO A 111 20.66 -0.42 -9.85
CA PRO A 111 20.59 -0.16 -11.28
C PRO A 111 20.17 -1.44 -12.03
N ALA A 112 19.54 -1.25 -13.19
CA ALA A 112 19.00 -2.38 -13.94
C ALA A 112 20.07 -3.44 -14.25
N LEU A 113 21.28 -3.03 -14.52
CA LEU A 113 22.36 -3.98 -14.81
C LEU A 113 22.67 -4.86 -13.61
N ALA A 114 22.70 -4.27 -12.42
CA ALA A 114 23.00 -5.05 -11.22
C ALA A 114 21.89 -6.05 -10.92
N VAL A 115 20.68 -5.70 -11.26
CA VAL A 115 19.53 -6.57 -11.01
C VAL A 115 19.49 -7.76 -11.96
N ALA A 116 20.11 -7.65 -13.10
CA ALA A 116 20.10 -8.71 -14.11
C ALA A 116 20.76 -9.99 -13.64
N LYS A 117 21.48 -9.96 -12.57
CA LYS A 117 22.16 -11.14 -12.09
C LYS A 117 21.23 -12.07 -11.39
N PRO A 118 21.33 -13.35 -11.67
CA PRO A 118 20.53 -14.33 -10.96
C PRO A 118 20.94 -14.45 -9.51
#